data_918fd0e24287d6ac98a053f314b37a20
#
_entry.id   918fd0e24287d6ac98a053f314b37a20
#
_cell.length_a   1.000
_cell.length_b   1.000
_cell.length_c   1.000
_cell.angle_alpha   90.00
_cell.angle_beta   90.00
_cell.angle_gamma   90.00
#
_symmetry.space_group_name_H-M   'P 1'
#
loop_
_entity.id
_entity.type
_entity.pdbx_description
1 polymer ?
#
loop_
_entity_poly.entity_id
_entity_poly.type
_entity_poly.pdbx_seq_one_letter_code
_entity_poly.pdbx_strand_id
1 'polypeptide(L)'
;MKTNVTMVSKDRELFGVIIKQDTKTSFMSLTDLQEAYTRKRIEMGWNEKRIENILSNKESAERIYYILEKQGYTIEAGFPGFIQSVEKESLIKVMKKMGAYKTMGRGENRRTMCNPYIWVLVAMELNPMLYAEVVTWLTDKLILNRIEAGDKYNVLSRAISRFSDADYTRMAKGLNWIVFNEHESMIRNRATQEQLKELEMLQSNL
;
A
#
# COMPACT_ATOMS: atom_id res chain seq x y z
N MET A 1 21.19 4.93 -18.68
CA MET A 1 21.23 5.39 -17.30
C MET A 1 19.94 4.94 -16.59
N LYS A 2 20.03 4.05 -15.61
CA LYS A 2 18.85 3.67 -14.81
C LYS A 2 18.66 4.76 -13.75
N THR A 3 17.65 5.60 -13.92
CA THR A 3 17.23 6.57 -12.92
C THR A 3 16.76 5.82 -11.69
N ASN A 4 17.50 5.89 -10.59
CA ASN A 4 17.05 5.44 -9.28
C ASN A 4 15.90 6.37 -8.85
N VAL A 5 14.69 5.97 -9.10
CA VAL A 5 13.51 6.62 -8.53
C VAL A 5 13.50 6.29 -7.04
N THR A 6 13.97 7.22 -6.24
CA THR A 6 13.83 7.12 -4.78
C THR A 6 12.36 7.38 -4.45
N MET A 7 11.57 6.32 -4.31
CA MET A 7 10.25 6.44 -3.70
C MET A 7 10.46 6.93 -2.27
N VAL A 8 10.12 8.18 -2.00
CA VAL A 8 10.03 8.69 -0.64
C VAL A 8 8.85 7.97 0.01
N SER A 9 9.13 6.95 0.80
CA SER A 9 8.15 6.34 1.69
C SER A 9 7.73 7.41 2.69
N LYS A 10 6.52 7.96 2.58
CA LYS A 10 5.94 8.71 3.70
C LYS A 10 5.74 7.72 4.84
N ASP A 11 6.38 7.98 5.97
CA ASP A 11 6.13 7.26 7.21
C ASP A 11 4.63 7.33 7.49
N ARG A 12 4.02 6.16 7.66
CA ARG A 12 2.57 6.02 7.83
C ARG A 12 2.30 5.69 9.27
N GLU A 13 1.57 6.56 9.93
CA GLU A 13 1.19 6.38 11.32
C GLU A 13 -0.11 5.59 11.44
N LEU A 14 -0.11 4.61 12.35
CA LEU A 14 -1.29 3.84 12.74
C LEU A 14 -1.33 3.78 14.27
N PHE A 15 -2.35 4.35 14.89
CA PHE A 15 -2.50 4.44 16.34
C PHE A 15 -1.25 4.95 17.09
N GLY A 16 -0.60 5.98 16.55
CA GLY A 16 0.61 6.56 17.12
C GLY A 16 1.89 5.74 16.91
N VAL A 17 1.85 4.71 16.06
CA VAL A 17 3.01 3.90 15.66
C VAL A 17 3.33 4.11 14.19
N ILE A 18 4.58 4.43 13.89
CA ILE A 18 5.04 4.57 12.50
C ILE A 18 5.25 3.18 11.89
N ILE A 19 4.46 2.86 10.88
CA ILE A 19 4.56 1.61 10.13
C ILE A 19 5.66 1.71 9.08
N LYS A 20 6.76 1.02 9.31
CA LYS A 20 7.90 1.00 8.38
C LYS A 20 7.60 0.21 7.11
N GLN A 21 8.02 0.77 6.00
CA GLN A 21 7.96 0.14 4.69
C GLN A 21 9.38 0.03 4.09
N ASP A 22 9.69 -1.13 3.53
CA ASP A 22 10.94 -1.31 2.77
C ASP A 22 10.79 -0.69 1.38
N THR A 23 11.58 0.31 1.08
CA THR A 23 11.54 1.06 -0.18
C THR A 23 11.85 0.22 -1.43
N LYS A 24 12.65 -0.86 -1.28
CA LYS A 24 13.04 -1.72 -2.40
C LYS A 24 11.97 -2.75 -2.78
N THR A 25 11.30 -3.32 -1.78
CA THR A 25 10.34 -4.41 -1.98
C THR A 25 8.89 -3.98 -1.71
N SER A 26 8.68 -2.76 -1.22
CA SER A 26 7.40 -2.26 -0.73
C SER A 26 6.81 -3.06 0.45
N PHE A 27 7.58 -3.97 1.05
CA PHE A 27 7.12 -4.78 2.18
C PHE A 27 6.84 -3.91 3.40
N MET A 28 5.79 -4.27 4.14
CA MET A 28 5.34 -3.55 5.32
C MET A 28 5.66 -4.32 6.61
N SER A 29 5.92 -3.59 7.68
CA SER A 29 6.31 -4.15 8.97
C SER A 29 5.12 -4.75 9.72
N LEU A 30 5.14 -6.07 9.93
CA LEU A 30 4.23 -6.78 10.82
C LEU A 30 4.55 -6.51 12.30
N THR A 31 5.83 -6.26 12.62
CA THR A 31 6.26 -5.91 13.97
C THR A 31 5.60 -4.60 14.42
N ASP A 32 5.65 -3.57 13.57
CA ASP A 32 5.04 -2.27 13.88
C ASP A 32 3.51 -2.37 13.91
N LEU A 33 2.91 -3.23 13.07
CA LEU A 33 1.46 -3.53 13.12
C LEU A 33 1.07 -4.16 14.46
N GLN A 34 1.84 -5.15 14.94
CA GLN A 34 1.60 -5.78 16.24
C GLN A 34 1.73 -4.76 17.39
N GLU A 35 2.71 -3.86 17.31
CA GLU A 35 2.89 -2.79 18.29
C GLU A 35 1.70 -1.81 18.27
N ALA A 36 1.27 -1.34 17.10
CA ALA A 36 0.11 -0.47 16.92
C ALA A 36 -1.17 -1.11 17.52
N TYR A 37 -1.40 -2.39 17.18
CA TYR A 37 -2.51 -3.15 17.74
C TYR A 37 -2.42 -3.27 19.27
N THR A 38 -1.24 -3.62 19.80
CA THR A 38 -1.05 -3.81 21.26
C THR A 38 -1.28 -2.52 22.01
N ARG A 39 -0.82 -1.38 21.50
CA ARG A 39 -1.06 -0.05 22.07
C ARG A 39 -2.56 0.26 22.14
N LYS A 40 -3.25 0.13 21.00
CA LYS A 40 -4.68 0.43 20.91
C LYS A 40 -5.53 -0.56 21.70
N ARG A 41 -5.14 -1.84 21.76
CA ARG A 41 -5.78 -2.86 22.55
C ARG A 41 -5.84 -2.51 24.04
N ILE A 42 -4.74 -2.02 24.59
CA ILE A 42 -4.66 -1.63 26.00
C ILE A 42 -5.61 -0.46 26.28
N GLU A 43 -5.61 0.55 25.39
CA GLU A 43 -6.49 1.71 25.50
C GLU A 43 -7.98 1.32 25.43
N MET A 44 -8.34 0.40 24.53
CA MET A 44 -9.71 0.04 24.20
C MET A 44 -10.24 -1.19 24.96
N GLY A 45 -9.40 -1.85 25.74
CA GLY A 45 -9.78 -3.09 26.45
C GLY A 45 -10.00 -4.30 25.52
N TRP A 46 -9.36 -4.36 24.35
CA TRP A 46 -9.53 -5.47 23.41
C TRP A 46 -8.80 -6.74 23.86
N ASN A 47 -9.28 -7.89 23.39
CA ASN A 47 -8.61 -9.17 23.61
C ASN A 47 -7.22 -9.21 23.00
N GLU A 48 -6.30 -9.97 23.62
CA GLU A 48 -4.98 -10.19 23.05
C GLU A 48 -5.06 -11.08 21.81
N LYS A 49 -4.46 -10.61 20.71
CA LYS A 49 -4.24 -11.38 19.49
C LYS A 49 -2.80 -11.23 19.04
N ARG A 50 -2.21 -12.31 18.55
CA ARG A 50 -0.84 -12.32 18.01
C ARG A 50 -0.87 -12.66 16.53
N ILE A 51 -0.05 -11.96 15.78
CA ILE A 51 0.07 -12.16 14.32
C ILE A 51 0.48 -13.60 13.99
N GLU A 52 1.34 -14.21 14.81
CA GLU A 52 1.74 -15.60 14.62
C GLU A 52 0.54 -16.57 14.68
N ASN A 53 -0.42 -16.32 15.56
CA ASN A 53 -1.63 -17.15 15.66
C ASN A 53 -2.52 -16.99 14.43
N ILE A 54 -2.64 -15.76 13.91
CA ILE A 54 -3.38 -15.49 12.66
C ILE A 54 -2.72 -16.25 11.51
N LEU A 55 -1.39 -16.15 11.37
CA LEU A 55 -0.64 -16.82 10.33
C LEU A 55 -0.52 -18.34 10.51
N SER A 56 -0.97 -18.88 11.64
CA SER A 56 -1.04 -20.33 11.88
C SER A 56 -2.41 -20.93 11.54
N ASN A 57 -3.40 -20.09 11.25
CA ASN A 57 -4.75 -20.52 10.92
C ASN A 57 -4.82 -21.06 9.49
N LYS A 58 -5.55 -22.17 9.30
CA LYS A 58 -5.75 -22.80 7.99
C LYS A 58 -6.48 -21.89 7.00
N GLU A 59 -7.48 -21.13 7.46
CA GLU A 59 -8.20 -20.17 6.62
C GLU A 59 -7.28 -19.04 6.13
N SER A 60 -6.34 -18.60 6.96
CA SER A 60 -5.35 -17.60 6.56
C SER A 60 -4.41 -18.17 5.50
N ALA A 61 -4.06 -19.45 5.57
CA ALA A 61 -3.23 -20.09 4.55
C ALA A 61 -3.92 -20.09 3.17
N GLU A 62 -5.22 -20.42 3.13
CA GLU A 62 -6.01 -20.40 1.90
C GLU A 62 -6.07 -18.99 1.28
N ARG A 63 -6.41 -17.98 2.09
CA ARG A 63 -6.47 -16.58 1.64
C ARG A 63 -5.11 -16.09 1.12
N ILE A 64 -4.03 -16.45 1.82
CA ILE A 64 -2.66 -16.08 1.44
C ILE A 64 -2.26 -16.77 0.14
N TYR A 65 -2.64 -18.03 -0.09
CA TYR A 65 -2.43 -18.70 -1.36
C TYR A 65 -2.97 -17.87 -2.53
N TYR A 66 -4.24 -17.50 -2.49
CA TYR A 66 -4.87 -16.74 -3.58
C TYR A 66 -4.27 -15.33 -3.74
N ILE A 67 -3.83 -14.71 -2.64
CA ILE A 67 -3.10 -13.43 -2.71
C ILE A 67 -1.78 -13.61 -3.45
N LEU A 68 -0.98 -14.61 -3.08
CA LEU A 68 0.32 -14.88 -3.68
C LEU A 68 0.20 -15.27 -5.16
N GLU A 69 -0.77 -16.10 -5.50
CA GLU A 69 -1.06 -16.48 -6.89
C GLU A 69 -1.39 -15.25 -7.76
N LYS A 70 -2.28 -14.37 -7.28
CA LYS A 70 -2.63 -13.11 -7.97
C LYS A 70 -1.47 -12.13 -8.07
N GLN A 71 -0.50 -12.20 -7.16
CA GLN A 71 0.72 -11.38 -7.19
C GLN A 71 1.82 -12.00 -8.06
N GLY A 72 1.55 -13.11 -8.76
CA GLY A 72 2.49 -13.75 -9.68
C GLY A 72 3.58 -14.57 -9.00
N TYR A 73 3.40 -14.96 -7.74
CA TYR A 73 4.32 -15.91 -7.10
C TYR A 73 4.15 -17.30 -7.72
N THR A 74 5.27 -17.93 -8.06
CA THR A 74 5.25 -19.31 -8.55
C THR A 74 4.97 -20.26 -7.40
N ILE A 75 3.87 -21.03 -7.49
CA ILE A 75 3.46 -22.01 -6.49
C ILE A 75 3.44 -23.38 -7.14
N GLU A 76 4.43 -24.19 -6.82
CA GLU A 76 4.51 -25.56 -7.35
C GLU A 76 3.32 -26.41 -6.88
N ALA A 77 2.79 -27.22 -7.79
CA ALA A 77 1.64 -28.09 -7.56
C ALA A 77 0.33 -27.38 -7.12
N GLY A 78 0.20 -26.05 -7.32
CA GLY A 78 -1.01 -25.30 -7.06
C GLY A 78 -1.48 -25.30 -5.61
N PHE A 79 -2.77 -25.07 -5.37
CA PHE A 79 -3.34 -25.01 -4.03
C PHE A 79 -3.10 -26.27 -3.17
N PRO A 80 -3.30 -27.51 -3.66
CA PRO A 80 -3.04 -28.71 -2.87
C PRO A 80 -1.59 -28.82 -2.42
N GLY A 81 -0.63 -28.54 -3.31
CA GLY A 81 0.80 -28.57 -2.99
C GLY A 81 1.21 -27.49 -1.98
N PHE A 82 0.60 -26.30 -2.08
CA PHE A 82 0.80 -25.23 -1.11
C PHE A 82 0.34 -25.65 0.29
N ILE A 83 -0.90 -26.17 0.43
CA ILE A 83 -1.44 -26.62 1.72
C ILE A 83 -0.58 -27.74 2.31
N GLN A 84 -0.17 -28.73 1.50
CA GLN A 84 0.73 -29.79 1.94
C GLN A 84 2.07 -29.23 2.47
N SER A 85 2.63 -28.22 1.81
CA SER A 85 3.86 -27.56 2.25
C SER A 85 3.66 -26.81 3.56
N VAL A 86 2.50 -26.14 3.73
CA VAL A 86 2.15 -25.45 4.97
C VAL A 86 2.00 -26.41 6.15
N GLU A 87 1.35 -27.55 5.94
CA GLU A 87 1.20 -28.60 6.96
C GLU A 87 2.56 -29.19 7.39
N LYS A 88 3.48 -29.32 6.44
CA LYS A 88 4.80 -29.90 6.65
C LYS A 88 5.78 -28.96 7.35
N GLU A 89 5.73 -27.65 7.05
CA GLU A 89 6.78 -26.71 7.45
C GLU A 89 6.28 -25.48 8.22
N SER A 90 5.05 -25.13 8.14
CA SER A 90 4.35 -23.90 8.54
C SER A 90 4.25 -22.83 7.44
N LEU A 91 3.15 -22.06 7.46
CA LEU A 91 2.87 -20.99 6.51
C LEU A 91 3.99 -19.93 6.46
N ILE A 92 4.53 -19.55 7.61
CA ILE A 92 5.62 -18.56 7.70
C ILE A 92 6.87 -19.05 6.97
N LYS A 93 7.22 -20.31 7.09
CA LYS A 93 8.37 -20.87 6.37
C LYS A 93 8.15 -20.93 4.88
N VAL A 94 6.96 -21.34 4.46
CA VAL A 94 6.57 -21.36 3.04
C VAL A 94 6.63 -19.95 2.44
N MET A 95 6.04 -18.94 3.09
CA MET A 95 6.12 -17.55 2.66
C MET A 95 7.55 -17.00 2.60
N LYS A 96 8.43 -17.41 3.52
CA LYS A 96 9.86 -17.04 3.49
C LYS A 96 10.56 -17.62 2.27
N LYS A 97 10.33 -18.90 1.96
CA LYS A 97 10.90 -19.57 0.77
C LYS A 97 10.43 -18.90 -0.53
N MET A 98 9.18 -18.48 -0.56
CA MET A 98 8.60 -17.76 -1.70
C MET A 98 9.03 -16.30 -1.80
N GLY A 99 9.77 -15.78 -0.81
CA GLY A 99 10.19 -14.37 -0.78
C GLY A 99 9.07 -13.38 -0.43
N ALA A 100 7.90 -13.85 0.05
CA ALA A 100 6.76 -13.01 0.45
C ALA A 100 6.82 -12.52 1.92
N TYR A 101 7.77 -13.05 2.68
CA TYR A 101 7.98 -12.77 4.11
C TYR A 101 9.47 -12.77 4.43
N LYS A 102 9.96 -11.78 5.15
CA LYS A 102 11.38 -11.69 5.54
C LYS A 102 11.56 -11.07 6.93
N THR A 103 12.69 -11.36 7.55
CA THR A 103 13.11 -10.70 8.79
C THR A 103 14.31 -9.80 8.47
N MET A 104 14.26 -8.55 8.91
CA MET A 104 15.30 -7.54 8.70
C MET A 104 15.79 -7.02 10.06
N GLY A 105 17.02 -6.50 10.08
CA GLY A 105 17.62 -5.90 11.27
C GLY A 105 18.10 -6.93 12.30
N ARG A 106 18.69 -6.43 13.39
CA ARG A 106 19.21 -7.23 14.53
C ARG A 106 18.83 -6.57 15.84
N GLY A 107 18.75 -7.36 16.92
CA GLY A 107 18.40 -6.87 18.27
C GLY A 107 17.05 -6.14 18.27
N GLU A 108 16.98 -5.00 18.90
CA GLU A 108 15.77 -4.16 19.01
C GLU A 108 15.27 -3.61 17.65
N ASN A 109 16.18 -3.52 16.68
CA ASN A 109 15.83 -3.09 15.32
C ASN A 109 15.33 -4.24 14.43
N ARG A 110 15.18 -5.44 14.99
CA ARG A 110 14.64 -6.58 14.25
C ARG A 110 13.18 -6.34 13.90
N ARG A 111 12.87 -6.42 12.61
CA ARG A 111 11.52 -6.25 12.06
C ARG A 111 11.16 -7.44 11.19
N THR A 112 9.94 -7.86 11.31
CA THR A 112 9.32 -8.83 10.42
C THR A 112 8.54 -8.08 9.35
N MET A 113 8.86 -8.34 8.09
CA MET A 113 8.30 -7.66 6.93
C MET A 113 7.57 -8.67 6.05
N CYS A 114 6.45 -8.27 5.46
CA CYS A 114 5.73 -9.09 4.50
C CYS A 114 5.19 -8.27 3.33
N ASN A 115 4.75 -9.00 2.30
CA ASN A 115 4.03 -8.42 1.18
C ASN A 115 2.85 -7.54 1.66
N PRO A 116 2.62 -6.35 1.10
CA PRO A 116 1.58 -5.41 1.55
C PRO A 116 0.18 -6.00 1.59
N TYR A 117 -0.17 -6.87 0.66
CA TYR A 117 -1.50 -7.52 0.62
C TYR A 117 -1.68 -8.50 1.79
N ILE A 118 -0.62 -9.23 2.16
CA ILE A 118 -0.63 -10.10 3.35
C ILE A 118 -0.71 -9.25 4.61
N TRP A 119 -0.02 -8.09 4.64
CA TRP A 119 -0.10 -7.15 5.75
C TRP A 119 -1.53 -6.66 6.00
N VAL A 120 -2.24 -6.28 4.93
CA VAL A 120 -3.66 -5.86 5.00
C VAL A 120 -4.54 -6.99 5.52
N LEU A 121 -4.37 -8.21 4.99
CA LEU A 121 -5.11 -9.39 5.48
C LEU A 121 -4.93 -9.58 6.99
N VAL A 122 -3.69 -9.54 7.48
CA VAL A 122 -3.38 -9.69 8.91
C VAL A 122 -4.00 -8.57 9.75
N ALA A 123 -3.94 -7.33 9.26
CA ALA A 123 -4.56 -6.18 9.93
C ALA A 123 -6.07 -6.35 10.08
N MET A 124 -6.74 -6.85 9.04
CA MET A 124 -8.18 -7.13 9.06
C MET A 124 -8.57 -8.21 10.08
N GLU A 125 -7.74 -9.23 10.22
CA GLU A 125 -7.97 -10.34 11.17
C GLU A 125 -7.70 -9.93 12.63
N LEU A 126 -6.86 -8.94 12.87
CA LEU A 126 -6.56 -8.47 14.22
C LEU A 126 -7.80 -7.89 14.90
N ASN A 127 -8.46 -6.93 14.27
CA ASN A 127 -9.65 -6.29 14.84
C ASN A 127 -10.48 -5.58 13.76
N PRO A 128 -11.83 -5.64 13.81
CA PRO A 128 -12.71 -4.93 12.87
C PRO A 128 -12.51 -3.41 12.83
N MET A 129 -12.16 -2.78 13.94
CA MET A 129 -11.88 -1.34 13.99
C MET A 129 -10.55 -1.03 13.27
N LEU A 130 -9.51 -1.84 13.51
CA LEU A 130 -8.25 -1.73 12.79
C LEU A 130 -8.45 -1.97 11.29
N TYR A 131 -9.35 -2.90 10.92
CA TYR A 131 -9.78 -3.09 9.54
C TYR A 131 -10.37 -1.81 8.94
N ALA A 132 -11.32 -1.19 9.65
CA ALA A 132 -11.95 0.05 9.19
C ALA A 132 -10.93 1.17 8.99
N GLU A 133 -10.00 1.36 9.94
CA GLU A 133 -8.90 2.34 9.82
C GLU A 133 -7.99 2.06 8.61
N VAL A 134 -7.60 0.80 8.41
CA VAL A 134 -6.75 0.41 7.28
C VAL A 134 -7.48 0.60 5.96
N VAL A 135 -8.76 0.21 5.87
CA VAL A 135 -9.58 0.39 4.65
C VAL A 135 -9.76 1.87 4.34
N THR A 136 -10.14 2.68 5.33
CA THR A 136 -10.29 4.13 5.16
C THR A 136 -9.00 4.74 4.68
N TRP A 137 -7.89 4.42 5.35
CA TRP A 137 -6.57 4.91 4.98
C TRP A 137 -6.13 4.50 3.57
N LEU A 138 -6.35 3.23 3.16
CA LEU A 138 -6.07 2.77 1.80
C LEU A 138 -6.99 3.43 0.78
N THR A 139 -8.29 3.56 1.09
CA THR A 139 -9.29 4.16 0.21
C THR A 139 -8.98 5.63 -0.02
N ASP A 140 -8.76 6.39 1.05
CA ASP A 140 -8.47 7.82 0.96
C ASP A 140 -7.16 8.08 0.19
N LYS A 141 -6.13 7.30 0.43
CA LYS A 141 -4.81 7.50 -0.18
C LYS A 141 -4.71 6.97 -1.62
N LEU A 142 -5.33 5.84 -1.91
CA LEU A 142 -5.14 5.16 -3.19
C LEU A 142 -6.30 5.33 -4.17
N ILE A 143 -7.52 5.49 -3.68
CA ILE A 143 -8.73 5.50 -4.50
C ILE A 143 -9.30 6.90 -4.61
N LEU A 144 -9.65 7.56 -3.49
CA LEU A 144 -10.30 8.87 -3.53
C LEU A 144 -9.41 9.94 -4.15
N ASN A 145 -8.12 9.99 -3.76
CA ASN A 145 -7.18 10.94 -4.38
C ASN A 145 -7.03 10.71 -5.90
N ARG A 146 -7.19 9.48 -6.38
CA ARG A 146 -7.16 9.16 -7.82
C ARG A 146 -8.46 9.56 -8.53
N ILE A 147 -9.59 9.31 -7.89
CA ILE A 147 -10.91 9.68 -8.43
C ILE A 147 -11.01 11.21 -8.53
N GLU A 148 -10.66 11.92 -7.46
CA GLU A 148 -10.63 13.39 -7.46
C GLU A 148 -9.71 13.95 -8.54
N ALA A 149 -8.50 13.43 -8.67
CA ALA A 149 -7.58 13.87 -9.73
C ALA A 149 -8.09 13.55 -11.13
N GLY A 150 -8.83 12.45 -11.32
CA GLY A 150 -9.48 12.08 -12.56
C GLY A 150 -10.66 12.98 -12.91
N ASP A 151 -11.53 13.25 -11.95
CA ASP A 151 -12.71 14.11 -12.15
C ASP A 151 -12.31 15.55 -12.48
N LYS A 152 -11.27 16.07 -11.82
CA LYS A 152 -10.73 17.40 -12.09
C LYS A 152 -10.05 17.50 -13.45
N TYR A 153 -9.41 16.43 -13.92
CA TYR A 153 -8.92 16.37 -15.30
C TYR A 153 -10.06 16.47 -16.32
N ASN A 154 -11.20 15.85 -16.03
CA ASN A 154 -12.40 15.95 -16.88
C ASN A 154 -12.96 17.37 -16.90
N VAL A 155 -12.95 18.10 -15.78
CA VAL A 155 -13.36 19.50 -15.70
C VAL A 155 -12.45 20.38 -16.56
N LEU A 156 -11.13 20.23 -16.42
CA LEU A 156 -10.15 20.94 -17.23
C LEU A 156 -10.33 20.62 -18.72
N SER A 157 -10.48 19.35 -19.09
CA SER A 157 -10.69 18.95 -20.48
C SER A 157 -11.94 19.57 -21.09
N ARG A 158 -13.04 19.67 -20.32
CA ARG A 158 -14.27 20.36 -20.75
C ARG A 158 -14.09 21.88 -20.89
N ALA A 159 -13.33 22.51 -19.99
CA ALA A 159 -13.03 23.93 -20.08
C ALA A 159 -12.20 24.24 -21.34
N ILE A 160 -11.16 23.47 -21.58
CA ILE A 160 -10.25 23.61 -22.72
C ILE A 160 -10.97 23.31 -24.04
N SER A 161 -11.93 22.37 -24.09
CA SER A 161 -12.67 22.02 -25.32
C SER A 161 -13.49 23.17 -25.89
N ARG A 162 -13.67 24.26 -25.14
CA ARG A 162 -14.34 25.48 -25.60
C ARG A 162 -13.46 26.37 -26.48
N PHE A 163 -12.14 26.08 -26.50
CA PHE A 163 -11.20 26.82 -27.34
C PHE A 163 -10.87 26.00 -28.59
N SER A 164 -11.15 26.57 -29.78
CA SER A 164 -11.02 25.87 -31.07
C SER A 164 -9.62 25.34 -31.41
N ASP A 165 -8.58 25.98 -30.86
CA ASP A 165 -7.16 25.67 -31.16
C ASP A 165 -6.39 25.22 -29.94
N ALA A 166 -7.05 24.66 -28.94
CA ALA A 166 -6.38 24.25 -27.69
C ALA A 166 -5.57 22.95 -27.85
N ASP A 167 -4.27 23.05 -27.62
CA ASP A 167 -3.41 21.90 -27.49
C ASP A 167 -3.45 21.36 -26.06
N TYR A 168 -4.36 20.40 -25.85
CA TYR A 168 -4.55 19.73 -24.54
C TYR A 168 -3.26 19.14 -23.98
N THR A 169 -2.42 18.57 -24.85
CA THR A 169 -1.18 17.94 -24.44
C THR A 169 -0.21 18.98 -23.90
N ARG A 170 -0.11 20.11 -24.58
CA ARG A 170 0.78 21.21 -24.19
C ARG A 170 0.32 21.86 -22.89
N MET A 171 -1.00 22.06 -22.73
CA MET A 171 -1.56 22.63 -21.49
C MET A 171 -1.38 21.70 -20.30
N ALA A 172 -1.66 20.41 -20.46
CA ALA A 172 -1.45 19.42 -19.40
C ALA A 172 0.03 19.31 -18.99
N LYS A 173 0.94 19.41 -19.97
CA LYS A 173 2.39 19.49 -19.71
C LYS A 173 2.76 20.74 -18.95
N GLY A 174 2.23 21.90 -19.36
CA GLY A 174 2.46 23.18 -18.68
C GLY A 174 2.03 23.15 -17.23
N LEU A 175 0.85 22.63 -16.93
CA LEU A 175 0.37 22.47 -15.56
C LEU A 175 1.26 21.53 -14.74
N ASN A 176 1.72 20.43 -15.32
CA ASN A 176 2.65 19.52 -14.63
C ASN A 176 3.99 20.24 -14.34
N TRP A 177 4.52 21.03 -15.24
CA TRP A 177 5.73 21.84 -15.01
C TRP A 177 5.56 22.85 -13.89
N ILE A 178 4.41 23.50 -13.79
CA ILE A 178 4.12 24.49 -12.74
C ILE A 178 4.11 23.82 -11.36
N VAL A 179 3.40 22.67 -11.22
CA VAL A 179 3.16 22.03 -9.92
C VAL A 179 4.30 21.11 -9.50
N PHE A 180 4.89 20.37 -10.47
CA PHE A 180 5.86 19.32 -10.17
C PHE A 180 7.30 19.70 -10.53
N ASN A 181 7.48 20.80 -11.25
CA ASN A 181 8.75 21.23 -11.85
C ASN A 181 9.38 20.16 -12.77
N GLU A 182 8.56 19.26 -13.28
CA GLU A 182 8.95 18.19 -14.21
C GLU A 182 7.73 17.67 -14.98
N HIS A 183 7.97 16.98 -16.09
CA HIS A 183 6.92 16.30 -16.84
C HIS A 183 7.36 14.91 -17.24
N GLU A 184 6.80 13.91 -16.54
CA GLU A 184 6.93 12.49 -16.88
C GLU A 184 5.55 11.85 -17.04
N SER A 185 5.51 10.75 -17.77
CA SER A 185 4.32 9.92 -17.83
C SER A 185 3.94 9.45 -16.41
N MET A 186 2.66 9.59 -16.06
CA MET A 186 2.13 9.19 -14.76
C MET A 186 2.68 9.97 -13.54
N ILE A 187 3.25 11.18 -13.72
CA ILE A 187 3.79 12.00 -12.62
C ILE A 187 2.76 12.24 -11.50
N ARG A 188 1.49 12.40 -11.85
CA ARG A 188 0.39 12.59 -10.89
C ARG A 188 0.18 11.40 -9.94
N ASN A 189 0.59 10.20 -10.33
CA ASN A 189 0.52 9.02 -9.47
C ASN A 189 1.54 9.04 -8.32
N ARG A 190 2.55 9.91 -8.42
CA ARG A 190 3.62 10.11 -7.43
C ARG A 190 3.47 11.42 -6.65
N ALA A 191 2.47 12.24 -7.02
CA ALA A 191 2.24 13.55 -6.45
C ALA A 191 1.86 13.49 -4.97
N THR A 192 2.30 14.50 -4.21
CA THR A 192 1.83 14.71 -2.84
C THR A 192 0.40 15.26 -2.85
N GLN A 193 -0.28 15.16 -1.71
CA GLN A 193 -1.64 15.68 -1.57
C GLN A 193 -1.69 17.21 -1.76
N GLU A 194 -0.64 17.92 -1.34
CA GLU A 194 -0.47 19.36 -1.52
C GLU A 194 -0.33 19.71 -3.01
N GLN A 195 0.53 18.99 -3.72
CA GLN A 195 0.70 19.15 -5.17
C GLN A 195 -0.57 18.85 -5.95
N LEU A 196 -1.34 17.83 -5.55
CA LEU A 196 -2.63 17.55 -6.20
C LEU A 196 -3.66 18.67 -5.95
N LYS A 197 -3.69 19.25 -4.74
CA LYS A 197 -4.55 20.40 -4.42
C LYS A 197 -4.15 21.66 -5.22
N GLU A 198 -2.84 21.90 -5.35
CA GLU A 198 -2.33 23.02 -6.14
C GLU A 198 -2.69 22.86 -7.63
N LEU A 199 -2.51 21.66 -8.17
CA LEU A 199 -2.93 21.32 -9.53
C LEU A 199 -4.43 21.55 -9.73
N GLU A 200 -5.25 21.15 -8.76
CA GLU A 200 -6.69 21.37 -8.76
C GLU A 200 -7.04 22.85 -8.80
N MET A 201 -6.43 23.63 -7.92
CA MET A 201 -6.69 25.07 -7.84
C MET A 201 -6.34 25.75 -9.17
N LEU A 202 -5.23 25.38 -9.80
CA LEU A 202 -4.85 25.89 -11.11
C LEU A 202 -5.82 25.46 -12.21
N GLN A 203 -6.31 24.20 -12.18
CA GLN A 203 -7.28 23.69 -13.13
C GLN A 203 -8.66 24.35 -13.01
N SER A 204 -9.04 24.76 -11.80
CA SER A 204 -10.33 25.41 -11.53
C SER A 204 -10.34 26.89 -11.89
N ASN A 205 -9.16 27.51 -11.98
CA ASN A 205 -9.00 28.94 -12.31
C ASN A 205 -8.75 29.18 -13.82
N LEU A 206 -8.64 28.14 -14.62
CA LEU A 206 -8.56 28.19 -16.09
C LEU A 206 -9.93 28.04 -16.74
#